data_e0941911c8b82ca6c5ac6f7dff46b21c
#
_entry.id   e0941911c8b82ca6c5ac6f7dff46b21c
#
_cell.length_a   1.000
_cell.length_b   1.000
_cell.length_c   1.000
_cell.angle_alpha   90.00
_cell.angle_beta   90.00
_cell.angle_gamma   90.00
#
_symmetry.space_group_name_H-M   'P 1'
#
loop_
_entity.id
_entity.type
_entity.pdbx_description
1 polymer ?
#
loop_
_entity_poly.entity_id
_entity_poly.type
_entity_poly.pdbx_seq_one_letter_code
_entity_poly.pdbx_strand_id
1 'polypeptide(L)'
;MTATMHILLVDDDPAEDVILRALMRKVTTFSIDLHYVETVDAALDFIRMGSPKLDMILMDNRLHPQADFRETVPALRQNGYIGPIGVISSSISDAYFQNIDDYGVDFRIDKSELDPTAIDFLIREYCKTGDPAE
;
A
#
# COMPACT_ATOMS: atom_id res chain seq x y z
N MET A 1 -14.25 3.64 19.92
CA MET A 1 -14.56 3.86 18.51
C MET A 1 -13.36 3.47 17.67
N THR A 2 -13.59 2.72 16.63
CA THR A 2 -12.50 2.24 15.76
C THR A 2 -12.17 3.30 14.71
N ALA A 3 -10.90 3.66 14.61
CA ALA A 3 -10.45 4.59 13.57
C ALA A 3 -10.56 3.90 12.20
N THR A 4 -10.92 4.67 11.19
CA THR A 4 -10.95 4.19 9.81
C THR A 4 -9.58 4.39 9.18
N MET A 5 -9.03 3.32 8.64
CA MET A 5 -7.76 3.33 7.92
C MET A 5 -8.04 3.41 6.44
N HIS A 6 -7.54 4.45 5.79
CA HIS A 6 -7.68 4.62 4.35
C HIS A 6 -6.43 4.07 3.67
N ILE A 7 -6.60 2.98 2.95
CA ILE A 7 -5.51 2.29 2.28
C ILE A 7 -5.77 2.32 0.79
N LEU A 8 -4.74 2.69 0.02
CA LEU A 8 -4.82 2.73 -1.44
C LEU A 8 -4.07 1.54 -2.02
N LEU A 9 -4.75 0.75 -2.83
CA LEU A 9 -4.10 -0.31 -3.62
C LEU A 9 -3.87 0.23 -5.03
N VAL A 10 -2.63 0.13 -5.51
CA VAL A 10 -2.26 0.47 -6.88
C VAL A 10 -1.84 -0.81 -7.58
N ASP A 11 -2.68 -1.30 -8.48
CA ASP A 11 -2.47 -2.59 -9.16
C ASP A 11 -3.25 -2.57 -10.46
N ASP A 12 -2.64 -3.01 -11.55
CA ASP A 12 -3.31 -3.01 -12.86
C ASP A 12 -4.22 -4.23 -13.07
N ASP A 13 -4.28 -5.14 -12.11
CA ASP A 13 -5.15 -6.30 -12.18
C ASP A 13 -6.36 -6.11 -11.23
N PRO A 14 -7.57 -5.93 -11.78
CA PRO A 14 -8.76 -5.75 -10.94
C PRO A 14 -9.05 -6.93 -10.02
N ALA A 15 -8.58 -8.13 -10.35
CA ALA A 15 -8.77 -9.29 -9.50
C ALA A 15 -8.06 -9.12 -8.15
N GLU A 16 -6.93 -8.42 -8.12
CA GLU A 16 -6.22 -8.16 -6.88
C GLU A 16 -7.03 -7.27 -5.94
N ASP A 17 -7.77 -6.31 -6.48
CA ASP A 17 -8.65 -5.48 -5.66
C ASP A 17 -9.72 -6.33 -4.99
N VAL A 18 -10.34 -7.23 -5.74
CA VAL A 18 -11.39 -8.10 -5.20
C VAL A 18 -10.85 -8.99 -4.08
N ILE A 19 -9.68 -9.59 -4.31
CA ILE A 19 -9.04 -10.47 -3.34
C ILE A 19 -8.68 -9.72 -2.06
N LEU A 20 -8.00 -8.59 -2.22
CA LEU A 20 -7.53 -7.82 -1.06
C LEU A 20 -8.71 -7.26 -0.26
N ARG A 21 -9.73 -6.79 -0.95
CA ARG A 21 -10.93 -6.25 -0.31
C ARG A 21 -11.62 -7.32 0.56
N ALA A 22 -11.68 -8.55 0.05
CA ALA A 22 -12.25 -9.66 0.81
C ALA A 22 -11.41 -9.99 2.05
N LEU A 23 -10.09 -9.96 1.91
CA LEU A 23 -9.21 -10.20 3.05
C LEU A 23 -9.34 -9.10 4.11
N MET A 24 -9.44 -7.84 3.69
CA MET A 24 -9.55 -6.73 4.63
C MET A 24 -10.86 -6.74 5.42
N ARG A 25 -11.93 -7.29 4.85
CA ARG A 25 -13.19 -7.44 5.59
C ARG A 25 -13.07 -8.38 6.78
N LYS A 26 -12.08 -9.27 6.77
CA LYS A 26 -11.84 -10.20 7.86
C LYS A 26 -10.99 -9.62 8.97
N VAL A 27 -10.40 -8.44 8.75
CA VAL A 27 -9.67 -7.74 9.80
C VAL A 27 -10.70 -7.03 10.68
N THR A 28 -10.75 -7.40 11.95
CA THR A 28 -11.75 -6.88 12.87
C THR A 28 -11.22 -5.81 13.81
N THR A 29 -9.90 -5.68 13.91
CA THR A 29 -9.26 -4.72 14.81
C THR A 29 -9.40 -3.29 14.30
N PHE A 30 -9.42 -3.11 13.01
CA PHE A 30 -9.51 -1.80 12.35
C PHE A 30 -10.68 -1.79 11.39
N SER A 31 -11.25 -0.60 11.21
CA SER A 31 -12.15 -0.34 10.09
C SER A 31 -11.30 0.09 8.92
N ILE A 32 -11.33 -0.66 7.81
CA ILE A 32 -10.49 -0.38 6.66
C ILE A 32 -11.37 0.06 5.48
N ASP A 33 -11.01 1.21 4.91
CA ASP A 33 -11.63 1.69 3.68
C ASP A 33 -10.58 1.56 2.58
N LEU A 34 -10.76 0.57 1.71
CA LEU A 34 -9.82 0.28 0.64
C LEU A 34 -10.21 1.05 -0.61
N HIS A 35 -9.27 1.83 -1.11
CA HIS A 35 -9.38 2.55 -2.37
C HIS A 35 -8.52 1.85 -3.40
N TYR A 36 -8.92 1.90 -4.66
CA TYR A 36 -8.23 1.16 -5.71
C TYR A 36 -8.05 2.03 -6.94
N VAL A 37 -6.82 2.04 -7.47
CA VAL A 37 -6.50 2.63 -8.76
C VAL A 37 -5.60 1.69 -9.54
N GLU A 38 -5.57 1.84 -10.87
CA GLU A 38 -4.86 0.90 -11.74
C GLU A 38 -3.51 1.41 -12.23
N THR A 39 -3.23 2.70 -12.05
CA THR A 39 -2.01 3.30 -12.58
C THR A 39 -1.36 4.22 -11.56
N VAL A 40 -0.07 4.48 -11.77
CA VAL A 40 0.65 5.46 -10.94
C VAL A 40 0.06 6.86 -11.13
N ASP A 41 -0.32 7.22 -12.35
CA ASP A 41 -0.92 8.53 -12.58
C ASP A 41 -2.20 8.72 -11.79
N ALA A 42 -3.05 7.69 -11.73
CA ALA A 42 -4.26 7.76 -10.92
C ALA A 42 -3.94 7.84 -9.43
N ALA A 43 -2.89 7.17 -8.98
CA ALA A 43 -2.43 7.25 -7.59
C ALA A 43 -1.96 8.67 -7.27
N LEU A 44 -1.22 9.30 -8.17
CA LEU A 44 -0.77 10.68 -7.97
C LEU A 44 -1.95 11.65 -7.89
N ASP A 45 -2.95 11.46 -8.72
CA ASP A 45 -4.16 12.28 -8.64
C ASP A 45 -4.87 12.11 -7.30
N PHE A 46 -4.93 10.87 -6.81
CA PHE A 46 -5.54 10.60 -5.52
C PHE A 46 -4.80 11.32 -4.38
N ILE A 47 -3.48 11.28 -4.41
CA ILE A 47 -2.64 11.95 -3.42
C ILE A 47 -2.85 13.47 -3.48
N ARG A 48 -2.91 14.04 -4.69
CA ARG A 48 -3.09 15.47 -4.88
C ARG A 48 -4.43 15.99 -4.39
N MET A 49 -5.46 15.14 -4.46
CA MET A 49 -6.78 15.53 -3.94
C MET A 49 -6.76 15.74 -2.42
N GLY A 50 -5.90 15.02 -1.72
CA GLY A 50 -5.69 15.21 -0.29
C GLY A 50 -6.80 14.73 0.62
N SER A 51 -7.90 14.24 0.07
CA SER A 51 -9.04 13.75 0.86
C SER A 51 -9.67 12.56 0.17
N PRO A 52 -9.82 11.43 0.87
CA PRO A 52 -9.38 11.21 2.24
C PRO A 52 -7.86 11.13 2.34
N LYS A 53 -7.33 11.44 3.52
CA LYS A 53 -5.89 11.28 3.75
C LYS A 53 -5.57 9.79 3.83
N LEU A 54 -4.58 9.37 3.07
CA LEU A 54 -4.18 7.96 3.04
C LEU A 54 -3.28 7.61 4.22
N ASP A 55 -3.56 6.48 4.83
CA ASP A 55 -2.77 5.94 5.94
C ASP A 55 -1.70 4.96 5.46
N MET A 56 -1.89 4.37 4.27
CA MET A 56 -0.94 3.44 3.69
C MET A 56 -1.21 3.30 2.19
N ILE A 57 -0.16 3.06 1.42
CA ILE A 57 -0.28 2.68 0.02
C ILE A 57 0.34 1.30 -0.16
N LEU A 58 -0.39 0.41 -0.82
CA LEU A 58 0.10 -0.90 -1.23
C LEU A 58 0.21 -0.88 -2.75
N MET A 59 1.40 -1.17 -3.28
CA MET A 59 1.66 -1.10 -4.71
C MET A 59 2.11 -2.43 -5.25
N ASP A 60 1.50 -2.85 -6.36
CA ASP A 60 2.06 -3.93 -7.14
C ASP A 60 3.45 -3.52 -7.63
N ASN A 61 4.38 -4.47 -7.63
CA ASN A 61 5.75 -4.18 -8.05
C ASN A 61 5.82 -3.75 -9.51
N ARG A 62 5.02 -4.36 -10.37
CA ARG A 62 5.08 -4.11 -11.81
C ARG A 62 3.83 -3.41 -12.30
N LEU A 63 3.97 -2.11 -12.57
CA LEU A 63 2.89 -1.26 -13.05
C LEU A 63 3.34 -0.57 -14.32
N HIS A 64 2.76 -0.94 -15.45
CA HIS A 64 3.08 -0.28 -16.71
C HIS A 64 2.65 1.17 -16.68
N PRO A 65 3.38 2.07 -17.31
CA PRO A 65 4.60 1.85 -18.13
C PRO A 65 5.90 1.77 -17.32
N GLN A 66 5.84 1.93 -15.99
CA GLN A 66 7.03 1.85 -15.15
C GLN A 66 7.51 0.39 -15.07
N ALA A 67 8.80 0.19 -14.80
CA ALA A 67 9.38 -1.14 -14.74
C ALA A 67 9.07 -1.84 -13.43
N ASP A 68 9.29 -1.16 -12.31
CA ASP A 68 9.06 -1.72 -10.98
C ASP A 68 9.05 -0.61 -9.93
N PHE A 69 9.06 -1.00 -8.64
CA PHE A 69 8.96 -0.05 -7.52
C PHE A 69 10.08 0.98 -7.51
N ARG A 70 11.22 0.69 -8.09
CA ARG A 70 12.34 1.64 -8.12
C ARG A 70 12.00 2.90 -8.91
N GLU A 71 11.02 2.83 -9.80
CA GLU A 71 10.50 3.97 -10.53
C GLU A 71 9.21 4.51 -9.92
N THR A 72 8.31 3.61 -9.50
CA THR A 72 6.97 4.00 -9.07
C THR A 72 6.97 4.67 -7.71
N VAL A 73 7.71 4.14 -6.74
CA VAL A 73 7.68 4.67 -5.38
C VAL A 73 8.32 6.04 -5.28
N PRO A 74 9.50 6.30 -5.89
CA PRO A 74 10.03 7.66 -5.88
C PRO A 74 9.08 8.70 -6.47
N ALA A 75 8.30 8.33 -7.48
CA ALA A 75 7.31 9.25 -8.04
C ALA A 75 6.27 9.67 -7.00
N LEU A 76 5.79 8.74 -6.19
CA LEU A 76 4.85 9.05 -5.12
C LEU A 76 5.50 9.93 -4.06
N ARG A 77 6.73 9.64 -3.68
CA ARG A 77 7.45 10.43 -2.68
C ARG A 77 7.70 11.85 -3.16
N GLN A 78 8.09 12.03 -4.42
CA GLN A 78 8.34 13.34 -5.00
C GLN A 78 7.07 14.18 -5.09
N ASN A 79 5.91 13.55 -5.11
CA ASN A 79 4.63 14.25 -5.14
C ASN A 79 4.01 14.44 -3.76
N GLY A 80 4.79 14.22 -2.71
CA GLY A 80 4.42 14.64 -1.36
C GLY A 80 3.81 13.58 -0.47
N TYR A 81 3.75 12.33 -0.90
CA TYR A 81 3.26 11.29 -0.01
C TYR A 81 4.35 10.89 0.98
N ILE A 82 4.08 11.04 2.28
CA ILE A 82 5.06 10.76 3.33
C ILE A 82 4.70 9.55 4.19
N GLY A 83 3.53 8.95 3.96
CA GLY A 83 3.09 7.80 4.73
C GLY A 83 3.74 6.48 4.30
N PRO A 84 3.34 5.37 4.94
CA PRO A 84 3.90 4.06 4.60
C PRO A 84 3.57 3.63 3.18
N ILE A 85 4.54 3.03 2.51
CA ILE A 85 4.37 2.39 1.21
C ILE A 85 4.90 0.97 1.29
N GLY A 86 4.04 0.00 0.99
CA GLY A 86 4.42 -1.40 0.89
C GLY A 86 4.35 -1.86 -0.56
N VAL A 87 5.35 -2.64 -0.99
CA VAL A 87 5.38 -3.22 -2.32
C VAL A 87 4.94 -4.67 -2.23
N ILE A 88 4.00 -5.04 -3.08
CA ILE A 88 3.44 -6.39 -3.15
C ILE A 88 3.95 -7.02 -4.44
N SER A 89 4.46 -8.25 -4.35
CA SER A 89 4.95 -8.96 -5.51
C SER A 89 4.83 -10.45 -5.31
N SER A 90 4.68 -11.20 -6.41
CA SER A 90 4.76 -12.65 -6.35
C SER A 90 6.21 -13.16 -6.39
N SER A 91 7.19 -12.26 -6.42
CA SER A 91 8.60 -12.61 -6.56
C SER A 91 9.49 -11.65 -5.77
N ILE A 92 9.36 -11.67 -4.44
CA ILE A 92 10.16 -10.79 -3.58
C ILE A 92 11.60 -11.24 -3.40
N SER A 93 11.97 -12.37 -3.98
CA SER A 93 13.34 -12.89 -3.90
C SER A 93 14.30 -12.23 -4.89
N ASP A 94 13.79 -11.37 -5.79
CA ASP A 94 14.65 -10.64 -6.71
C ASP A 94 15.65 -9.77 -5.93
N ALA A 95 16.89 -9.72 -6.44
CA ALA A 95 17.98 -9.06 -5.72
C ALA A 95 17.72 -7.60 -5.41
N TYR A 96 17.02 -6.89 -6.28
CA TYR A 96 16.75 -5.46 -6.07
C TYR A 96 15.84 -5.19 -4.86
N PHE A 97 15.15 -6.19 -4.34
CA PHE A 97 14.35 -6.02 -3.13
C PHE A 97 15.19 -5.85 -1.87
N GLN A 98 16.49 -6.09 -1.94
CA GLN A 98 17.35 -5.98 -0.77
C GLN A 98 17.57 -4.53 -0.33
N ASN A 99 17.39 -3.58 -1.24
CA ASN A 99 17.67 -2.17 -0.99
C ASN A 99 16.41 -1.31 -1.11
N ILE A 100 15.29 -1.80 -0.60
CA ILE A 100 14.02 -1.10 -0.73
C ILE A 100 14.02 0.27 -0.08
N ASP A 101 14.78 0.43 1.01
CA ASP A 101 14.82 1.71 1.74
C ASP A 101 15.39 2.83 0.87
N ASP A 102 16.29 2.51 -0.05
CA ASP A 102 16.90 3.51 -0.93
C ASP A 102 15.89 4.16 -1.85
N TYR A 103 14.75 3.53 -2.05
CA TYR A 103 13.72 4.01 -2.96
C TYR A 103 12.47 4.53 -2.23
N GLY A 104 12.52 4.58 -0.90
CA GLY A 104 11.40 5.09 -0.12
C GLY A 104 10.31 4.06 0.21
N VAL A 105 10.61 2.79 0.04
CA VAL A 105 9.70 1.68 0.36
C VAL A 105 9.87 1.31 1.83
N ASP A 106 8.76 1.15 2.56
CA ASP A 106 8.80 0.80 3.97
C ASP A 106 8.82 -0.71 4.20
N PHE A 107 8.16 -1.47 3.34
CA PHE A 107 8.17 -2.93 3.45
C PHE A 107 7.84 -3.57 2.10
N ARG A 108 8.15 -4.86 2.01
CA ARG A 108 7.76 -5.69 0.88
C ARG A 108 7.07 -6.93 1.40
N ILE A 109 6.14 -7.45 0.63
CA ILE A 109 5.44 -8.68 1.02
C ILE A 109 5.08 -9.47 -0.23
N ASP A 110 5.24 -10.81 -0.14
CA ASP A 110 4.81 -11.70 -1.20
C ASP A 110 3.28 -11.77 -1.20
N LYS A 111 2.69 -11.77 -2.40
CA LYS A 111 1.23 -11.84 -2.53
C LYS A 111 0.65 -13.05 -1.80
N SER A 112 1.37 -14.17 -1.77
CA SER A 112 0.92 -15.38 -1.11
C SER A 112 0.90 -15.27 0.41
N GLU A 113 1.59 -14.28 0.96
CA GLU A 113 1.66 -14.07 2.41
C GLU A 113 0.63 -13.07 2.92
N LEU A 114 -0.11 -12.42 2.02
CA LEU A 114 -1.16 -11.49 2.42
C LEU A 114 -2.37 -12.27 2.92
N ASP A 115 -2.64 -12.13 4.20
CA ASP A 115 -3.84 -12.67 4.85
C ASP A 115 -4.30 -11.67 5.91
N PRO A 116 -5.45 -11.89 6.54
CA PRO A 116 -5.96 -10.92 7.53
C PRO A 116 -4.98 -10.67 8.68
N THR A 117 -4.25 -11.69 9.12
CA THR A 117 -3.26 -11.54 10.20
C THR A 117 -2.11 -10.65 9.77
N ALA A 118 -1.60 -10.87 8.55
CA ALA A 118 -0.52 -10.04 8.02
C ALA A 118 -0.97 -8.59 7.84
N ILE A 119 -2.18 -8.38 7.34
CA ILE A 119 -2.72 -7.04 7.15
C ILE A 119 -2.84 -6.31 8.49
N ASP A 120 -3.37 -6.98 9.50
CA ASP A 120 -3.47 -6.41 10.85
C ASP A 120 -2.09 -6.01 11.38
N PHE A 121 -1.11 -6.88 11.20
CA PHE A 121 0.27 -6.60 11.63
C PHE A 121 0.83 -5.37 10.92
N LEU A 122 0.66 -5.28 9.60
CA LEU A 122 1.19 -4.16 8.82
C LEU A 122 0.57 -2.84 9.24
N ILE A 123 -0.73 -2.83 9.50
CA ILE A 123 -1.39 -1.61 9.96
C ILE A 123 -0.83 -1.19 11.32
N ARG A 124 -0.70 -2.11 12.25
CA ARG A 124 -0.18 -1.82 13.58
C ARG A 124 1.26 -1.32 13.52
N GLU A 125 2.06 -1.89 12.64
CA GLU A 125 3.48 -1.58 12.58
C GLU A 125 3.76 -0.26 11.88
N TYR A 126 3.03 0.02 10.82
CA TYR A 126 3.34 1.14 9.94
C TYR A 126 2.36 2.31 10.02
N CYS A 127 1.10 2.06 10.35
CA CYS A 127 0.11 3.13 10.46
C CYS A 127 0.04 3.62 11.90
N LYS A 128 0.63 4.75 12.16
CA LYS A 128 0.64 5.33 13.50
C LYS A 128 -0.57 6.22 13.77
N THR A 129 -1.41 6.41 12.77
CA THR A 129 -2.57 7.28 12.88
C THR A 129 -3.62 6.65 13.78
N GLY A 130 -4.39 7.49 14.43
CA GLY A 130 -5.47 7.03 15.28
C GLY A 130 -5.04 6.43 16.59
N ASP A 131 -3.77 6.56 16.96
CA ASP A 131 -3.32 6.14 18.27
C ASP A 131 -3.98 7.03 19.32
N PRO A 132 -4.82 6.46 20.17
CA PRO A 132 -5.56 7.28 21.12
C PRO A 132 -4.69 7.89 22.21
N ALA A 133 -3.48 7.40 22.37
CA ALA A 133 -2.57 7.95 23.36
C ALA A 133 -2.07 9.34 22.98
N GLU A 134 -2.25 9.69 21.75
CA GLU A 134 -1.82 10.98 21.24
C GLU A 134 -2.88 12.04 21.39
#